data_3531c8f61100424e018a55150c639dc7
#
_entry.id   3531c8f61100424e018a55150c639dc7
#
_cell.length_a   1.000
_cell.length_b   1.000
_cell.length_c   1.000
_cell.angle_alpha   90.00
_cell.angle_beta   90.00
_cell.angle_gamma   90.00
#
_symmetry.space_group_name_H-M   'P 1'
#
loop_
_entity.id
_entity.type
_entity.pdbx_description
1 polymer ?
#
loop_
_entity_poly.entity_id
_entity_poly.type
_entity_poly.pdbx_seq_one_letter_code
_entity_poly.pdbx_strand_id
1 'polypeptide(L)'
;VQADGTFSVDVPNELSEGEFTVEVSVTDNAGNETTATTTGEVDTTAPIVTINALGDTSDTTPTISGTVSGEPAGSTITLTVTDANGAVQTISAQVIADGSWTVEVPAALAEGAYSVNASISDSAGNEGTASASGTIDTSALTITIDVIGETNDQTPQINGDTFNAQVGSQVEVQITDSAGGIITLTTVVDENGLWSVTPPADLAEGTILISATVTDIGGGSANAELDAVIDITPPTIQVNELETSNDTTPVISGNTTDVVAGTVINLTVTDSQGVVRTFSTTTDADGNWSVELSQELASGDYSVEAEVSDAAGNSASDTATGIIDTSGPSLTVNFDTVTNDSTPTISGTSDADVGTSITVVITDENGVEQTLSTTVDANGNWEVTPQTDLNEGENTIEVSVSDEAGNTTTVTDTITLDTQAPILTIQNVGDVSDL
;
A
#
# COMPACT_ATOMS: atom_id res chain seq x y z
N VAL A 1 -66.48 74.84 -22.09
CA VAL A 1 -65.48 75.81 -21.52
C VAL A 1 -66.02 76.22 -20.15
N GLN A 2 -65.22 76.17 -19.11
CA GLN A 2 -65.58 76.61 -17.76
C GLN A 2 -65.51 78.12 -17.63
N ALA A 3 -66.02 78.62 -16.53
CA ALA A 3 -66.07 80.11 -16.30
C ALA A 3 -64.64 80.74 -16.19
N ASP A 4 -63.61 79.98 -15.91
CA ASP A 4 -62.20 80.36 -15.86
C ASP A 4 -61.46 80.22 -17.20
N GLY A 5 -62.19 79.84 -18.27
CA GLY A 5 -61.63 79.68 -19.59
C GLY A 5 -61.01 78.32 -19.87
N THR A 6 -61.00 77.37 -18.87
CA THR A 6 -60.48 75.98 -19.05
C THR A 6 -61.56 75.08 -19.67
N PHE A 7 -61.11 73.99 -20.29
CA PHE A 7 -61.96 72.89 -20.72
C PHE A 7 -61.23 71.54 -20.55
N SER A 8 -61.94 70.51 -20.33
CA SER A 8 -61.45 69.10 -20.39
C SER A 8 -62.42 68.28 -21.16
N VAL A 9 -61.89 67.36 -21.92
CA VAL A 9 -62.65 66.37 -22.68
C VAL A 9 -61.95 65.02 -22.54
N ASP A 10 -62.68 64.01 -22.15
CA ASP A 10 -62.19 62.67 -22.14
C ASP A 10 -62.20 62.03 -23.58
N VAL A 11 -61.12 61.42 -23.95
CA VAL A 11 -61.07 60.63 -25.24
C VAL A 11 -61.90 59.39 -25.10
N PRO A 12 -63.01 59.26 -25.88
CA PRO A 12 -64.01 58.21 -25.67
C PRO A 12 -63.55 56.79 -26.10
N ASN A 13 -62.48 56.68 -26.89
CA ASN A 13 -61.92 55.43 -27.36
C ASN A 13 -60.40 55.41 -27.05
N GLU A 14 -59.87 54.20 -26.86
CA GLU A 14 -58.42 54.01 -26.73
C GLU A 14 -57.71 54.52 -27.99
N LEU A 15 -56.64 55.27 -27.83
CA LEU A 15 -55.78 55.68 -28.92
C LEU A 15 -54.80 54.58 -29.21
N SER A 16 -54.48 54.41 -30.50
CA SER A 16 -53.44 53.50 -30.94
C SER A 16 -52.06 53.99 -30.53
N GLU A 17 -51.15 53.04 -30.34
CA GLU A 17 -49.73 53.34 -30.10
C GLU A 17 -49.18 54.22 -31.21
N GLY A 18 -48.37 55.23 -30.80
CA GLY A 18 -47.74 56.22 -31.68
C GLY A 18 -48.21 57.63 -31.40
N GLU A 19 -47.76 58.57 -32.26
CA GLU A 19 -48.07 59.98 -32.16
C GLU A 19 -49.55 60.26 -32.47
N PHE A 20 -50.21 61.04 -31.65
CA PHE A 20 -51.56 61.55 -31.92
C PHE A 20 -51.57 63.06 -31.87
N THR A 21 -52.53 63.69 -32.61
CA THR A 21 -52.72 65.13 -32.65
C THR A 21 -54.05 65.50 -32.05
N VAL A 22 -54.07 66.46 -31.18
CA VAL A 22 -55.32 67.05 -30.66
C VAL A 22 -55.50 68.44 -31.33
N GLU A 23 -56.59 68.54 -32.03
CA GLU A 23 -57.04 69.83 -32.59
C GLU A 23 -58.28 70.32 -31.83
N VAL A 24 -58.17 71.53 -31.33
CA VAL A 24 -59.32 72.22 -30.62
C VAL A 24 -59.72 73.42 -31.42
N SER A 25 -60.99 73.52 -31.73
CA SER A 25 -61.56 74.75 -32.33
C SER A 25 -62.59 75.42 -31.44
N VAL A 26 -62.63 76.68 -31.42
CA VAL A 26 -63.66 77.51 -30.75
C VAL A 26 -64.15 78.53 -31.71
N THR A 27 -65.47 78.60 -31.84
CA THR A 27 -66.13 79.59 -32.67
C THR A 27 -66.88 80.62 -31.80
N ASP A 28 -66.71 81.93 -32.06
CA ASP A 28 -67.41 83.04 -31.32
C ASP A 28 -68.84 83.16 -31.87
N ASN A 29 -69.65 83.95 -31.19
CA ASN A 29 -71.04 84.24 -31.57
C ASN A 29 -71.19 84.96 -32.93
N ALA A 30 -70.10 85.45 -33.50
CA ALA A 30 -70.08 86.12 -34.81
C ALA A 30 -69.67 85.16 -35.95
N GLY A 31 -69.29 83.89 -35.60
CA GLY A 31 -68.89 82.84 -36.55
C GLY A 31 -67.37 82.84 -36.82
N ASN A 32 -66.55 83.58 -36.06
CA ASN A 32 -65.07 83.50 -36.23
C ASN A 32 -64.55 82.25 -35.49
N GLU A 33 -63.81 81.45 -36.17
CA GLU A 33 -63.18 80.25 -35.64
C GLU A 33 -61.72 80.48 -35.36
N THR A 34 -61.23 79.89 -34.25
CA THR A 34 -59.83 79.84 -33.87
C THR A 34 -59.51 78.37 -33.54
N THR A 35 -58.47 77.86 -34.09
CA THR A 35 -57.99 76.48 -33.86
C THR A 35 -56.62 76.46 -33.16
N ALA A 36 -56.37 75.56 -32.28
CA ALA A 36 -55.07 75.22 -31.69
C ALA A 36 -54.83 73.74 -31.76
N THR A 37 -53.61 73.33 -32.06
CA THR A 37 -53.19 71.99 -32.17
C THR A 37 -52.05 71.66 -31.20
N THR A 38 -52.03 70.46 -30.64
CA THR A 38 -50.91 69.90 -29.87
C THR A 38 -50.75 68.44 -30.22
N THR A 39 -49.56 67.90 -30.03
CA THR A 39 -49.28 66.49 -30.25
C THR A 39 -48.98 65.79 -28.91
N GLY A 40 -49.27 64.54 -28.80
CA GLY A 40 -48.88 63.63 -27.74
C GLY A 40 -48.51 62.28 -28.35
N GLU A 41 -47.96 61.42 -27.55
CA GLU A 41 -47.60 60.07 -27.94
C GLU A 41 -48.25 59.07 -27.00
N VAL A 42 -48.79 58.02 -27.53
CA VAL A 42 -49.18 56.81 -26.77
C VAL A 42 -48.11 55.79 -26.97
N ASP A 43 -47.40 55.42 -25.88
CA ASP A 43 -46.44 54.36 -25.86
C ASP A 43 -46.85 53.34 -24.82
N THR A 44 -47.10 52.11 -25.25
CA THR A 44 -47.50 50.98 -24.42
C THR A 44 -46.46 49.85 -24.44
N THR A 45 -45.32 50.07 -25.11
CA THR A 45 -44.25 49.10 -25.31
C THR A 45 -43.25 49.19 -24.20
N ALA A 46 -43.20 48.22 -23.30
CA ALA A 46 -42.21 48.18 -22.21
C ALA A 46 -40.78 47.88 -22.76
N PRO A 47 -39.77 48.44 -22.11
CA PRO A 47 -38.38 48.10 -22.42
C PRO A 47 -38.08 46.62 -22.22
N ILE A 48 -37.23 46.01 -23.05
CA ILE A 48 -36.79 44.62 -22.87
C ILE A 48 -35.48 44.61 -22.06
N VAL A 49 -35.51 43.96 -20.90
CA VAL A 49 -34.36 43.80 -19.99
C VAL A 49 -33.84 42.36 -20.03
N THR A 50 -32.52 42.21 -20.04
CA THR A 50 -31.87 40.92 -19.81
C THR A 50 -30.84 41.00 -18.70
N ILE A 51 -30.60 39.89 -17.99
CA ILE A 51 -29.48 39.67 -17.09
C ILE A 51 -28.65 38.52 -17.65
N ASN A 52 -27.36 38.72 -17.76
CA ASN A 52 -26.46 37.62 -18.14
C ASN A 52 -26.50 36.50 -17.08
N ALA A 53 -26.23 35.28 -17.48
CA ALA A 53 -26.25 34.12 -16.56
C ALA A 53 -25.34 34.41 -15.35
N LEU A 54 -25.90 34.21 -14.16
CA LEU A 54 -25.19 34.28 -12.90
C LEU A 54 -24.76 32.86 -12.56
N GLY A 55 -23.46 32.61 -12.43
CA GLY A 55 -22.90 31.32 -12.02
C GLY A 55 -22.68 31.26 -10.52
N ASP A 56 -22.03 30.16 -10.13
CA ASP A 56 -21.47 30.05 -8.79
C ASP A 56 -20.14 30.81 -8.74
N THR A 57 -19.90 31.52 -7.65
CA THR A 57 -18.70 32.34 -7.47
C THR A 57 -18.30 32.42 -6.00
N SER A 58 -17.00 32.51 -5.73
CA SER A 58 -16.47 32.83 -4.40
C SER A 58 -16.40 34.36 -4.16
N ASP A 59 -16.65 35.16 -5.20
CA ASP A 59 -16.72 36.62 -5.05
C ASP A 59 -18.03 37.02 -4.38
N THR A 60 -17.94 37.57 -3.16
CA THR A 60 -19.09 38.00 -2.38
C THR A 60 -19.68 39.33 -2.88
N THR A 61 -19.00 40.01 -3.79
CA THR A 61 -19.43 41.29 -4.43
C THR A 61 -19.48 41.16 -5.96
N PRO A 62 -20.23 40.17 -6.49
CA PRO A 62 -20.15 39.85 -7.91
C PRO A 62 -20.58 40.99 -8.82
N THR A 63 -19.96 41.07 -9.99
CA THR A 63 -20.38 42.01 -11.04
C THR A 63 -21.56 41.42 -11.80
N ILE A 64 -22.68 42.17 -11.82
CA ILE A 64 -23.90 41.83 -12.54
C ILE A 64 -23.95 42.61 -13.82
N SER A 65 -24.32 42.01 -14.92
CA SER A 65 -24.40 42.64 -16.25
C SER A 65 -25.59 42.15 -17.06
N GLY A 66 -25.94 42.91 -18.07
CA GLY A 66 -27.03 42.57 -18.97
C GLY A 66 -27.23 43.57 -20.09
N THR A 67 -28.40 43.54 -20.72
CA THR A 67 -28.75 44.50 -21.78
C THR A 67 -30.17 45.06 -21.56
N VAL A 68 -30.38 46.24 -22.08
CA VAL A 68 -31.69 46.89 -22.19
C VAL A 68 -31.87 47.30 -23.65
N SER A 69 -33.05 47.04 -24.24
CA SER A 69 -33.46 47.60 -25.52
C SER A 69 -34.77 48.34 -25.37
N GLY A 70 -34.98 49.37 -26.17
CA GLY A 70 -36.14 50.26 -26.07
C GLY A 70 -35.86 51.55 -25.29
N GLU A 71 -34.66 51.65 -24.65
CA GLU A 71 -34.26 52.79 -23.87
C GLU A 71 -32.99 53.45 -24.41
N PRO A 72 -32.86 54.79 -24.30
CA PRO A 72 -31.66 55.49 -24.74
C PRO A 72 -30.47 55.27 -23.79
N ALA A 73 -29.25 55.48 -24.31
CA ALA A 73 -28.06 55.52 -23.49
C ALA A 73 -28.16 56.62 -22.44
N GLY A 74 -27.80 56.28 -21.19
CA GLY A 74 -27.93 57.13 -19.99
C GLY A 74 -29.19 56.85 -19.18
N SER A 75 -30.13 56.03 -19.66
CA SER A 75 -31.25 55.53 -18.85
C SER A 75 -30.74 54.71 -17.65
N THR A 76 -31.45 54.78 -16.52
CA THR A 76 -31.03 54.13 -15.28
C THR A 76 -31.85 52.88 -15.05
N ILE A 77 -31.16 51.70 -14.99
CA ILE A 77 -31.74 50.46 -14.56
C ILE A 77 -31.53 50.27 -13.05
N THR A 78 -32.56 49.83 -12.34
CA THR A 78 -32.52 49.52 -10.91
C THR A 78 -32.49 48.01 -10.70
N LEU A 79 -31.58 47.53 -9.86
CA LEU A 79 -31.47 46.12 -9.48
C LEU A 79 -31.78 45.97 -7.97
N THR A 80 -32.55 44.95 -7.67
CA THR A 80 -32.78 44.47 -6.29
C THR A 80 -32.10 43.12 -6.16
N VAL A 81 -31.02 43.07 -5.36
CA VAL A 81 -30.25 41.84 -5.07
C VAL A 81 -30.64 41.35 -3.69
N THR A 82 -31.08 40.12 -3.59
CA THR A 82 -31.43 39.46 -2.33
C THR A 82 -30.52 38.28 -2.09
N ASP A 83 -29.82 38.28 -0.96
CA ASP A 83 -28.90 37.18 -0.59
C ASP A 83 -29.61 36.01 0.12
N ALA A 84 -28.86 34.97 0.44
CA ALA A 84 -29.35 33.77 1.10
C ALA A 84 -29.94 33.97 2.49
N ASN A 85 -29.55 35.07 3.18
CA ASN A 85 -30.11 35.45 4.47
C ASN A 85 -31.33 36.36 4.34
N GLY A 86 -31.74 36.70 3.10
CA GLY A 86 -32.83 37.61 2.83
C GLY A 86 -32.47 39.11 2.97
N ALA A 87 -31.19 39.45 3.06
CA ALA A 87 -30.72 40.83 3.01
C ALA A 87 -30.89 41.40 1.60
N VAL A 88 -31.45 42.59 1.50
CA VAL A 88 -31.76 43.23 0.22
C VAL A 88 -30.88 44.42 -0.03
N GLN A 89 -30.24 44.49 -1.18
CA GLN A 89 -29.50 45.63 -1.67
C GLN A 89 -30.19 46.17 -2.93
N THR A 90 -30.45 47.48 -2.98
CA THR A 90 -30.92 48.15 -4.19
C THR A 90 -29.78 48.96 -4.77
N ILE A 91 -29.43 48.68 -6.00
CA ILE A 91 -28.32 49.26 -6.74
C ILE A 91 -28.81 49.75 -8.10
N SER A 92 -28.08 50.60 -8.76
CA SER A 92 -28.43 51.11 -10.07
C SER A 92 -27.24 51.16 -11.01
N ALA A 93 -27.51 50.93 -12.28
CA ALA A 93 -26.55 51.07 -13.35
C ALA A 93 -27.08 51.97 -14.46
N GLN A 94 -26.18 52.50 -15.28
CA GLN A 94 -26.57 53.25 -16.47
C GLN A 94 -26.43 52.38 -17.73
N VAL A 95 -27.42 52.45 -18.58
CA VAL A 95 -27.40 51.83 -19.91
C VAL A 95 -26.44 52.59 -20.80
N ILE A 96 -25.47 51.94 -21.41
CA ILE A 96 -24.51 52.56 -22.32
C ILE A 96 -24.98 52.51 -23.79
N ALA A 97 -24.18 53.08 -24.73
CA ALA A 97 -24.62 53.33 -26.07
C ALA A 97 -24.98 52.03 -26.91
N ASP A 98 -24.47 50.90 -26.53
CA ASP A 98 -24.80 49.59 -27.17
C ASP A 98 -25.97 48.85 -26.50
N GLY A 99 -26.62 49.49 -25.50
CA GLY A 99 -27.69 48.91 -24.72
C GLY A 99 -27.23 48.02 -23.54
N SER A 100 -25.94 47.83 -23.32
CA SER A 100 -25.43 47.08 -22.21
C SER A 100 -25.38 47.87 -20.92
N TRP A 101 -25.36 47.14 -19.78
CA TRP A 101 -25.18 47.72 -18.44
C TRP A 101 -24.37 46.77 -17.56
N THR A 102 -23.68 47.28 -16.60
CA THR A 102 -22.89 46.51 -15.64
C THR A 102 -22.84 47.24 -14.29
N VAL A 103 -22.84 46.50 -13.20
CA VAL A 103 -22.74 47.03 -11.84
C VAL A 103 -22.14 45.99 -10.90
N GLU A 104 -21.28 46.41 -10.00
CA GLU A 104 -20.75 45.60 -8.92
C GLU A 104 -21.66 45.69 -7.69
N VAL A 105 -21.94 44.59 -7.00
CA VAL A 105 -22.69 44.58 -5.75
C VAL A 105 -21.84 45.22 -4.66
N PRO A 106 -22.29 46.34 -4.03
CA PRO A 106 -21.43 47.17 -3.19
C PRO A 106 -21.15 46.58 -1.80
N ALA A 107 -22.00 45.68 -1.30
CA ALA A 107 -21.80 45.01 -0.01
C ALA A 107 -21.80 43.47 -0.21
N ALA A 108 -20.93 42.80 0.56
CA ALA A 108 -20.80 41.36 0.50
C ALA A 108 -22.16 40.64 0.68
N LEU A 109 -22.47 39.71 -0.23
CA LEU A 109 -23.60 38.83 -0.12
C LEU A 109 -23.26 37.68 0.81
N ALA A 110 -24.24 37.14 1.51
CA ALA A 110 -24.09 35.92 2.31
C ALA A 110 -23.89 34.69 1.43
N GLU A 111 -23.13 33.75 1.94
CA GLU A 111 -22.97 32.42 1.34
C GLU A 111 -24.31 31.75 1.09
N GLY A 112 -24.45 31.12 -0.07
CA GLY A 112 -25.68 30.49 -0.55
C GLY A 112 -26.30 31.18 -1.74
N ALA A 113 -27.52 30.82 -2.09
CA ALA A 113 -28.22 31.30 -3.25
C ALA A 113 -28.60 32.81 -3.11
N TYR A 114 -28.36 33.56 -4.16
CA TYR A 114 -28.83 34.95 -4.26
C TYR A 114 -29.67 35.12 -5.51
N SER A 115 -30.57 36.10 -5.49
CA SER A 115 -31.42 36.47 -6.62
C SER A 115 -31.27 37.93 -6.98
N VAL A 116 -31.41 38.24 -8.26
CA VAL A 116 -31.36 39.57 -8.83
C VAL A 116 -32.65 39.83 -9.60
N ASN A 117 -33.32 40.92 -9.27
CA ASN A 117 -34.42 41.42 -10.08
C ASN A 117 -34.00 42.79 -10.62
N ALA A 118 -34.04 42.99 -11.91
CA ALA A 118 -33.71 44.21 -12.59
C ALA A 118 -34.98 44.82 -13.18
N SER A 119 -35.17 46.15 -13.03
CA SER A 119 -36.29 46.87 -13.62
C SER A 119 -35.87 48.25 -14.18
N ILE A 120 -36.54 48.66 -15.23
CA ILE A 120 -36.42 49.98 -15.84
C ILE A 120 -37.76 50.39 -16.38
N SER A 121 -38.12 51.66 -16.24
CA SER A 121 -39.32 52.23 -16.83
C SER A 121 -38.94 53.25 -17.89
N ASP A 122 -39.70 53.25 -18.99
CA ASP A 122 -39.60 54.27 -20.03
C ASP A 122 -40.21 55.62 -19.61
N SER A 123 -40.21 56.61 -20.47
CA SER A 123 -40.80 57.91 -20.23
C SER A 123 -42.31 57.92 -20.16
N ALA A 124 -42.98 56.88 -20.68
CA ALA A 124 -44.40 56.70 -20.64
C ALA A 124 -44.86 55.93 -19.39
N GLY A 125 -43.93 55.30 -18.65
CA GLY A 125 -44.20 54.55 -17.44
C GLY A 125 -44.37 53.04 -17.65
N ASN A 126 -44.09 52.49 -18.84
CA ASN A 126 -44.08 51.07 -19.08
C ASN A 126 -42.84 50.44 -18.43
N GLU A 127 -43.00 49.38 -17.66
CA GLU A 127 -41.92 48.76 -16.92
C GLU A 127 -41.43 47.46 -17.59
N GLY A 128 -40.12 47.37 -17.87
CA GLY A 128 -39.43 46.17 -18.29
C GLY A 128 -38.70 45.52 -17.10
N THR A 129 -38.77 44.20 -16.96
CA THR A 129 -38.17 43.48 -15.84
C THR A 129 -37.43 42.22 -16.30
N ALA A 130 -36.41 41.82 -15.55
CA ALA A 130 -35.74 40.54 -15.68
C ALA A 130 -35.31 40.00 -14.32
N SER A 131 -35.18 38.67 -14.18
CA SER A 131 -34.68 38.03 -12.96
C SER A 131 -33.64 36.96 -13.29
N ALA A 132 -32.67 36.79 -12.41
CA ALA A 132 -31.66 35.75 -12.45
C ALA A 132 -31.27 35.33 -11.02
N SER A 133 -30.66 34.17 -10.89
CA SER A 133 -30.11 33.68 -9.61
C SER A 133 -28.72 33.12 -9.79
N GLY A 134 -27.90 33.19 -8.75
CA GLY A 134 -26.56 32.61 -8.67
C GLY A 134 -26.31 32.09 -7.26
N THR A 135 -25.11 31.60 -7.01
CA THR A 135 -24.67 31.10 -5.70
C THR A 135 -23.36 31.74 -5.29
N ILE A 136 -23.27 32.20 -4.05
CA ILE A 136 -22.01 32.56 -3.40
C ILE A 136 -21.54 31.34 -2.65
N ASP A 137 -20.34 30.80 -3.01
CA ASP A 137 -19.68 29.70 -2.31
C ASP A 137 -18.27 30.14 -1.91
N THR A 138 -18.09 30.48 -0.61
CA THR A 138 -16.82 30.87 -0.02
C THR A 138 -16.11 29.73 0.70
N SER A 139 -16.67 28.52 0.65
CA SER A 139 -16.08 27.35 1.28
C SER A 139 -14.75 27.00 0.64
N ALA A 140 -13.77 26.66 1.47
CA ALA A 140 -12.45 26.31 0.96
C ALA A 140 -12.53 25.00 0.16
N LEU A 141 -12.19 25.07 -1.13
CA LEU A 141 -11.95 23.89 -1.96
C LEU A 141 -10.70 23.16 -1.48
N THR A 142 -10.78 21.85 -1.29
CA THR A 142 -9.61 21.03 -1.00
C THR A 142 -9.59 19.79 -1.87
N ILE A 143 -8.40 19.23 -2.06
CA ILE A 143 -8.14 17.95 -2.73
C ILE A 143 -7.15 17.16 -1.92
N THR A 144 -7.29 15.83 -1.88
CA THR A 144 -6.33 14.91 -1.28
C THR A 144 -5.95 13.84 -2.30
N ILE A 145 -4.82 13.20 -2.07
CA ILE A 145 -4.37 11.99 -2.77
C ILE A 145 -4.27 10.89 -1.72
N ASP A 146 -4.87 9.72 -2.00
CA ASP A 146 -4.76 8.56 -1.13
C ASP A 146 -3.32 8.09 -1.06
N VAL A 147 -2.90 7.63 0.12
CA VAL A 147 -1.54 7.14 0.32
C VAL A 147 -1.31 5.91 -0.57
N ILE A 148 -0.33 6.01 -1.45
CA ILE A 148 0.21 4.91 -2.22
C ILE A 148 1.51 4.51 -1.53
N GLY A 149 1.59 3.28 -0.97
CA GLY A 149 2.82 2.75 -0.42
C GLY A 149 3.85 2.42 -1.50
N GLU A 150 4.90 1.72 -1.13
CA GLU A 150 5.77 1.07 -2.11
C GLU A 150 4.96 0.02 -2.86
N THR A 151 5.12 -0.05 -4.20
CA THR A 151 4.36 -0.97 -5.05
C THR A 151 5.18 -1.44 -6.24
N ASN A 152 4.99 -2.70 -6.64
CA ASN A 152 5.55 -3.24 -7.87
C ASN A 152 4.60 -3.07 -9.09
N ASP A 153 3.43 -2.48 -8.87
CA ASP A 153 2.56 -2.07 -9.97
C ASP A 153 3.09 -0.78 -10.59
N GLN A 154 3.56 -0.84 -11.83
CA GLN A 154 4.06 0.31 -12.59
C GLN A 154 2.96 1.23 -13.13
N THR A 155 1.69 0.82 -13.01
CA THR A 155 0.53 1.60 -13.41
C THR A 155 -0.51 1.71 -12.29
N PRO A 156 -0.11 2.12 -11.06
CA PRO A 156 -0.99 2.11 -9.91
C PRO A 156 -2.18 3.03 -10.12
N GLN A 157 -3.36 2.60 -9.66
CA GLN A 157 -4.51 3.48 -9.62
C GLN A 157 -4.29 4.55 -8.54
N ILE A 158 -4.36 5.81 -8.95
CA ILE A 158 -4.23 6.98 -8.08
C ILE A 158 -5.64 7.50 -7.80
N ASN A 159 -6.00 7.56 -6.54
CA ASN A 159 -7.32 8.00 -6.07
C ASN A 159 -7.18 9.17 -5.11
N GLY A 160 -8.29 9.83 -4.84
CA GLY A 160 -8.36 10.83 -3.80
C GLY A 160 -9.75 11.43 -3.66
N ASP A 161 -9.87 12.29 -2.66
CA ASP A 161 -11.09 12.99 -2.31
C ASP A 161 -10.99 14.46 -2.62
N THR A 162 -12.13 15.11 -2.84
CA THR A 162 -12.26 16.56 -2.84
C THR A 162 -13.32 16.97 -1.82
N PHE A 163 -13.15 18.13 -1.23
CA PHE A 163 -14.16 18.75 -0.39
C PHE A 163 -14.56 20.08 -0.99
N ASN A 164 -15.86 20.35 -1.08
CA ASN A 164 -16.47 21.53 -1.71
C ASN A 164 -16.21 21.68 -3.23
N ALA A 165 -15.75 20.62 -3.90
CA ALA A 165 -15.74 20.59 -5.35
C ALA A 165 -17.12 20.19 -5.88
N GLN A 166 -17.59 20.88 -6.90
CA GLN A 166 -18.83 20.51 -7.57
C GLN A 166 -18.63 19.24 -8.39
N VAL A 167 -19.67 18.42 -8.49
CA VAL A 167 -19.67 17.25 -9.40
C VAL A 167 -19.35 17.68 -10.82
N GLY A 168 -18.37 17.03 -11.43
CA GLY A 168 -17.87 17.38 -12.76
C GLY A 168 -16.74 18.42 -12.77
N SER A 169 -16.30 18.94 -11.60
CA SER A 169 -15.08 19.75 -11.48
C SER A 169 -13.87 18.97 -12.04
N GLN A 170 -13.02 19.64 -12.80
CA GLN A 170 -11.88 19.01 -13.44
C GLN A 170 -10.76 18.77 -12.44
N VAL A 171 -10.20 17.56 -12.44
CA VAL A 171 -8.96 17.21 -11.74
C VAL A 171 -7.88 16.94 -12.76
N GLU A 172 -6.79 17.69 -12.69
CA GLU A 172 -5.56 17.45 -13.44
C GLU A 172 -4.56 16.76 -12.53
N VAL A 173 -4.02 15.62 -12.95
CA VAL A 173 -3.01 14.87 -12.20
C VAL A 173 -1.74 14.83 -13.02
N GLN A 174 -0.66 15.36 -12.48
CA GLN A 174 0.67 15.30 -13.06
C GLN A 174 1.52 14.30 -12.26
N ILE A 175 2.10 13.33 -12.95
CA ILE A 175 2.99 12.33 -12.37
C ILE A 175 4.38 12.56 -12.96
N THR A 176 5.36 12.80 -12.09
CA THR A 176 6.77 12.88 -12.48
C THR A 176 7.46 11.63 -11.97
N ASP A 177 7.97 10.78 -12.86
CA ASP A 177 8.68 9.57 -12.50
C ASP A 177 10.17 9.83 -12.16
N SER A 178 10.85 8.81 -11.63
CA SER A 178 12.25 8.87 -11.22
C SER A 178 13.21 9.16 -12.39
N ALA A 179 12.82 8.88 -13.62
CA ALA A 179 13.58 9.17 -14.84
C ALA A 179 13.37 10.61 -15.34
N GLY A 180 12.46 11.37 -14.70
CA GLY A 180 12.06 12.72 -15.10
C GLY A 180 11.01 12.75 -16.22
N GLY A 181 10.38 11.61 -16.51
CA GLY A 181 9.20 11.53 -17.37
C GLY A 181 8.00 12.20 -16.69
N ILE A 182 7.24 12.99 -17.44
CA ILE A 182 6.04 13.66 -16.94
C ILE A 182 4.83 13.14 -17.70
N ILE A 183 3.85 12.63 -16.97
CA ILE A 183 2.54 12.21 -17.49
C ILE A 183 1.49 13.15 -16.90
N THR A 184 0.65 13.74 -17.76
CA THR A 184 -0.48 14.56 -17.33
C THR A 184 -1.78 13.84 -17.70
N LEU A 185 -2.62 13.63 -16.70
CA LEU A 185 -3.92 12.97 -16.82
C LEU A 185 -5.02 13.92 -16.37
N THR A 186 -6.23 13.74 -16.87
CA THR A 186 -7.39 14.50 -16.44
C THR A 186 -8.54 13.57 -16.11
N THR A 187 -9.28 13.90 -15.06
CA THR A 187 -10.52 13.23 -14.66
C THR A 187 -11.49 14.27 -14.14
N VAL A 188 -12.63 13.85 -13.64
CA VAL A 188 -13.62 14.73 -13.03
C VAL A 188 -14.05 14.19 -11.67
N VAL A 189 -14.47 15.08 -10.80
CA VAL A 189 -15.04 14.76 -9.49
C VAL A 189 -16.40 14.11 -9.67
N ASP A 190 -16.62 12.98 -9.00
CA ASP A 190 -17.90 12.24 -9.01
C ASP A 190 -18.92 12.82 -8.01
N GLU A 191 -20.09 12.19 -7.91
CA GLU A 191 -21.18 12.59 -7.00
C GLU A 191 -20.87 12.40 -5.51
N ASN A 192 -19.78 11.70 -5.16
CA ASN A 192 -19.33 11.48 -3.79
C ASN A 192 -18.10 12.36 -3.44
N GLY A 193 -17.66 13.20 -4.37
CA GLY A 193 -16.45 14.01 -4.19
C GLY A 193 -15.14 13.26 -4.50
N LEU A 194 -15.22 12.04 -5.09
CA LEU A 194 -14.07 11.20 -5.37
C LEU A 194 -13.55 11.43 -6.79
N TRP A 195 -12.26 11.16 -6.97
CA TRP A 195 -11.62 11.16 -8.29
C TRP A 195 -10.60 10.01 -8.39
N SER A 196 -10.35 9.54 -9.60
CA SER A 196 -9.34 8.51 -9.85
C SER A 196 -8.74 8.63 -11.25
N VAL A 197 -7.47 8.24 -11.39
CA VAL A 197 -6.75 8.10 -12.65
C VAL A 197 -5.85 6.87 -12.60
N THR A 198 -5.50 6.33 -13.78
CA THR A 198 -4.51 5.26 -13.92
C THR A 198 -3.53 5.66 -15.03
N PRO A 199 -2.21 5.60 -14.79
CA PRO A 199 -1.21 5.87 -15.82
C PRO A 199 -1.41 4.95 -17.03
N PRO A 200 -1.34 5.47 -18.27
CA PRO A 200 -1.54 4.66 -19.47
C PRO A 200 -0.31 3.85 -19.89
N ALA A 201 0.81 4.02 -19.21
CA ALA A 201 2.08 3.35 -19.47
C ALA A 201 2.85 3.18 -18.17
N ASP A 202 3.77 2.22 -18.16
CA ASP A 202 4.62 1.90 -17.02
C ASP A 202 5.45 3.12 -16.58
N LEU A 203 5.40 3.40 -15.28
CA LEU A 203 6.25 4.38 -14.60
C LEU A 203 7.63 3.76 -14.35
N ALA A 204 8.68 4.59 -14.38
CA ALA A 204 10.03 4.15 -14.07
C ALA A 204 10.17 3.82 -12.58
N GLU A 205 10.98 2.79 -12.30
CA GLU A 205 11.35 2.40 -10.92
C GLU A 205 11.99 3.56 -10.17
N GLY A 206 11.63 3.69 -8.90
CA GLY A 206 12.10 4.73 -7.99
C GLY A 206 10.99 5.63 -7.49
N THR A 207 11.37 6.73 -6.84
CA THR A 207 10.41 7.71 -6.30
C THR A 207 9.68 8.44 -7.42
N ILE A 208 8.36 8.52 -7.33
CA ILE A 208 7.50 9.32 -8.19
C ILE A 208 6.87 10.45 -7.37
N LEU A 209 6.69 11.61 -7.99
CA LEU A 209 5.92 12.73 -7.43
C LEU A 209 4.58 12.82 -8.16
N ILE A 210 3.49 12.78 -7.40
CA ILE A 210 2.13 12.94 -7.88
C ILE A 210 1.64 14.31 -7.41
N SER A 211 1.20 15.14 -8.34
CA SER A 211 0.58 16.44 -8.07
C SER A 211 -0.82 16.46 -8.66
N ALA A 212 -1.84 16.63 -7.83
CA ALA A 212 -3.23 16.69 -8.25
C ALA A 212 -3.79 18.09 -8.01
N THR A 213 -4.41 18.66 -9.04
CA THR A 213 -5.05 19.98 -8.96
C THR A 213 -6.51 19.86 -9.36
N VAL A 214 -7.42 20.25 -8.47
CA VAL A 214 -8.84 20.39 -8.80
C VAL A 214 -9.14 21.84 -9.14
N THR A 215 -9.95 22.05 -10.17
CA THR A 215 -10.49 23.36 -10.53
C THR A 215 -12.01 23.24 -10.58
N ASP A 216 -12.71 24.02 -9.73
CA ASP A 216 -14.16 24.02 -9.70
C ASP A 216 -14.76 24.88 -10.85
N ILE A 217 -16.07 24.77 -11.03
CA ILE A 217 -16.80 25.51 -12.07
C ILE A 217 -16.78 27.03 -11.82
N GLY A 218 -16.63 27.46 -10.55
CA GLY A 218 -16.50 28.86 -10.15
C GLY A 218 -15.10 29.47 -10.32
N GLY A 219 -14.11 28.64 -10.76
CA GLY A 219 -12.73 29.08 -11.00
C GLY A 219 -11.83 28.99 -9.77
N GLY A 220 -12.32 28.49 -8.63
CA GLY A 220 -11.49 28.14 -7.48
C GLY A 220 -10.57 26.96 -7.80
N SER A 221 -9.39 26.89 -7.19
CA SER A 221 -8.48 25.76 -7.36
C SER A 221 -7.82 25.37 -6.06
N ALA A 222 -7.55 24.06 -5.90
CA ALA A 222 -6.74 23.50 -4.83
C ALA A 222 -5.80 22.44 -5.38
N ASN A 223 -4.68 22.21 -4.70
CA ASN A 223 -3.70 21.21 -5.07
C ASN A 223 -3.28 20.36 -3.89
N ALA A 224 -2.83 19.13 -4.18
CA ALA A 224 -2.18 18.21 -3.26
C ALA A 224 -0.99 17.56 -3.95
N GLU A 225 0.01 17.16 -3.17
CA GLU A 225 1.18 16.43 -3.63
C GLU A 225 1.42 15.22 -2.75
N LEU A 226 1.93 14.14 -3.36
CA LEU A 226 2.28 12.88 -2.71
C LEU A 226 3.51 12.28 -3.39
N ASP A 227 4.49 11.88 -2.59
CA ASP A 227 5.56 11.00 -3.03
C ASP A 227 5.13 9.53 -2.84
N ALA A 228 5.42 8.69 -3.84
CA ALA A 228 5.24 7.24 -3.80
C ALA A 228 6.46 6.56 -4.40
N VAL A 229 6.58 5.24 -4.24
CA VAL A 229 7.73 4.47 -4.75
C VAL A 229 7.24 3.34 -5.64
N ILE A 230 7.74 3.29 -6.86
CA ILE A 230 7.64 2.12 -7.74
C ILE A 230 8.90 1.30 -7.52
N ASP A 231 8.76 0.08 -7.03
CA ASP A 231 9.86 -0.85 -6.81
C ASP A 231 9.51 -2.21 -7.45
N ILE A 232 10.21 -2.53 -8.53
CA ILE A 232 10.05 -3.78 -9.27
C ILE A 232 11.23 -4.73 -9.09
N THR A 233 12.18 -4.36 -8.23
CA THR A 233 13.37 -5.17 -7.95
C THR A 233 13.07 -6.21 -6.87
N PRO A 234 13.07 -7.52 -7.18
CA PRO A 234 12.87 -8.54 -6.17
C PRO A 234 13.98 -8.54 -5.12
N PRO A 235 13.66 -8.84 -3.85
CA PRO A 235 14.68 -9.09 -2.84
C PRO A 235 15.52 -10.33 -3.20
N THR A 236 16.64 -10.54 -2.52
CA THR A 236 17.36 -11.82 -2.59
C THR A 236 17.14 -12.61 -1.33
N ILE A 237 17.14 -13.93 -1.45
CA ILE A 237 17.13 -14.86 -0.32
C ILE A 237 18.09 -16.00 -0.60
N GLN A 238 18.76 -16.46 0.45
CA GLN A 238 19.61 -17.63 0.41
C GLN A 238 19.37 -18.48 1.66
N VAL A 239 19.20 -19.78 1.48
CA VAL A 239 19.23 -20.80 2.53
C VAL A 239 20.66 -21.28 2.70
N ASN A 240 21.16 -21.30 3.92
CA ASN A 240 22.49 -21.85 4.22
C ASN A 240 22.51 -23.35 3.93
N GLU A 241 23.71 -23.88 3.65
CA GLU A 241 23.92 -25.29 3.44
C GLU A 241 23.39 -26.11 4.63
N LEU A 242 22.69 -27.18 4.34
CA LEU A 242 22.10 -28.10 5.32
C LEU A 242 22.97 -29.36 5.40
N GLU A 243 23.59 -29.57 6.58
CA GLU A 243 24.46 -30.72 6.82
C GLU A 243 23.62 -31.98 7.14
N THR A 244 24.25 -33.16 7.00
CA THR A 244 23.70 -34.42 7.53
C THR A 244 23.68 -34.36 9.05
N SER A 245 22.55 -34.67 9.69
CA SER A 245 22.38 -34.55 11.14
C SER A 245 21.44 -35.63 11.69
N ASN A 246 21.66 -36.02 12.95
CA ASN A 246 20.73 -36.86 13.68
C ASN A 246 19.66 -36.04 14.45
N ASP A 247 19.72 -34.70 14.37
CA ASP A 247 18.70 -33.85 14.93
C ASP A 247 17.47 -33.83 14.00
N THR A 248 16.35 -34.37 14.48
CA THR A 248 15.09 -34.42 13.72
C THR A 248 14.36 -33.08 13.67
N THR A 249 14.83 -32.06 14.40
CA THR A 249 14.31 -30.70 14.45
C THR A 249 15.40 -29.66 14.15
N PRO A 250 16.11 -29.77 13.03
CA PRO A 250 17.28 -28.95 12.76
C PRO A 250 16.95 -27.45 12.69
N VAL A 251 17.95 -26.62 12.98
CA VAL A 251 17.88 -25.18 12.77
C VAL A 251 18.14 -24.89 11.29
N ILE A 252 17.18 -24.25 10.64
CA ILE A 252 17.33 -23.74 9.28
C ILE A 252 17.65 -22.25 9.36
N SER A 253 18.61 -21.78 8.58
CA SER A 253 19.05 -20.41 8.58
C SER A 253 19.44 -19.92 7.18
N GLY A 254 19.55 -18.60 7.05
CA GLY A 254 19.95 -17.99 5.79
C GLY A 254 20.08 -16.48 5.90
N ASN A 255 20.15 -15.83 4.74
CA ASN A 255 20.21 -14.38 4.65
C ASN A 255 19.36 -13.85 3.51
N THR A 256 19.01 -12.57 3.60
CA THR A 256 18.28 -11.80 2.59
C THR A 256 18.91 -10.44 2.38
N THR A 257 18.67 -9.83 1.23
CA THR A 257 18.95 -8.41 0.97
C THR A 257 17.70 -7.72 0.44
N ASP A 258 17.72 -6.40 0.49
CA ASP A 258 16.64 -5.53 -0.03
C ASP A 258 15.29 -5.72 0.66
N VAL A 259 15.33 -6.09 1.95
CA VAL A 259 14.18 -6.13 2.84
C VAL A 259 14.51 -5.43 4.17
N VAL A 260 13.48 -4.93 4.85
CA VAL A 260 13.64 -4.31 6.17
C VAL A 260 13.72 -5.36 7.27
N ALA A 261 14.37 -5.02 8.38
CA ALA A 261 14.37 -5.88 9.58
C ALA A 261 12.93 -6.17 10.04
N GLY A 262 12.67 -7.43 10.39
CA GLY A 262 11.34 -7.89 10.77
C GLY A 262 10.48 -8.39 9.61
N THR A 263 10.99 -8.39 8.37
CA THR A 263 10.30 -9.00 7.22
C THR A 263 10.14 -10.51 7.45
N VAL A 264 8.96 -11.02 7.16
CA VAL A 264 8.62 -12.44 7.37
C VAL A 264 9.24 -13.29 6.29
N ILE A 265 9.91 -14.37 6.71
CA ILE A 265 10.38 -15.46 5.85
C ILE A 265 9.43 -16.64 6.06
N ASN A 266 8.86 -17.15 4.98
CA ASN A 266 8.03 -18.35 4.99
C ASN A 266 8.86 -19.55 4.53
N LEU A 267 8.81 -20.65 5.27
CA LEU A 267 9.50 -21.89 4.93
C LEU A 267 8.51 -23.01 4.69
N THR A 268 8.75 -23.74 3.62
CA THR A 268 8.08 -25.00 3.33
C THR A 268 9.11 -26.13 3.39
N VAL A 269 8.94 -27.04 4.35
CA VAL A 269 9.85 -28.18 4.57
C VAL A 269 9.12 -29.46 4.19
N THR A 270 9.74 -30.27 3.32
CA THR A 270 9.20 -31.56 2.89
C THR A 270 10.18 -32.67 3.29
N ASP A 271 9.75 -33.63 4.11
CA ASP A 271 10.58 -34.76 4.57
C ASP A 271 10.61 -35.93 3.58
N SER A 272 11.41 -36.93 3.88
CA SER A 272 11.62 -38.13 3.06
C SER A 272 10.34 -38.95 2.80
N GLN A 273 9.29 -38.74 3.61
CA GLN A 273 7.98 -39.38 3.46
C GLN A 273 7.00 -38.53 2.65
N GLY A 274 7.43 -37.36 2.20
CA GLY A 274 6.59 -36.40 1.47
C GLY A 274 5.64 -35.62 2.37
N VAL A 275 5.87 -35.56 3.68
CA VAL A 275 5.08 -34.74 4.59
C VAL A 275 5.57 -33.32 4.52
N VAL A 276 4.66 -32.41 4.17
CA VAL A 276 4.92 -30.97 4.05
C VAL A 276 4.57 -30.26 5.34
N ARG A 277 5.48 -29.44 5.84
CA ARG A 277 5.31 -28.57 7.02
C ARG A 277 5.69 -27.14 6.66
N THR A 278 4.98 -26.18 7.26
CA THR A 278 5.27 -24.76 7.07
C THR A 278 5.72 -24.12 8.37
N PHE A 279 6.72 -23.26 8.28
CA PHE A 279 7.26 -22.47 9.40
C PHE A 279 7.39 -21.04 8.97
N SER A 280 7.58 -20.14 9.91
CA SER A 280 7.90 -18.75 9.60
C SER A 280 8.85 -18.18 10.65
N THR A 281 9.69 -17.26 10.19
CA THR A 281 10.60 -16.48 11.03
C THR A 281 10.65 -15.06 10.51
N THR A 282 11.50 -14.22 11.09
CA THR A 282 11.70 -12.83 10.62
C THR A 282 13.17 -12.52 10.48
N THR A 283 13.47 -11.59 9.60
CA THR A 283 14.83 -11.09 9.40
C THR A 283 15.29 -10.21 10.56
N ASP A 284 16.58 -10.27 10.90
CA ASP A 284 17.24 -9.33 11.79
C ASP A 284 17.67 -8.03 11.05
N ALA A 285 18.42 -7.15 11.75
CA ALA A 285 18.88 -5.88 11.18
C ALA A 285 19.94 -6.03 10.09
N ASP A 286 20.62 -7.18 10.02
CA ASP A 286 21.64 -7.50 9.04
C ASP A 286 21.10 -8.37 7.89
N GLY A 287 19.79 -8.65 7.88
CA GLY A 287 19.11 -9.48 6.89
C GLY A 287 19.24 -10.99 7.13
N ASN A 288 19.79 -11.43 8.28
CA ASN A 288 19.87 -12.85 8.59
C ASN A 288 18.54 -13.33 9.20
N TRP A 289 18.28 -14.60 9.03
CA TRP A 289 17.11 -15.26 9.59
C TRP A 289 17.45 -16.69 10.03
N SER A 290 16.75 -17.20 11.03
CA SER A 290 16.85 -18.59 11.46
C SER A 290 15.55 -19.05 12.09
N VAL A 291 15.31 -20.36 12.01
CA VAL A 291 14.17 -21.02 12.64
C VAL A 291 14.55 -22.44 13.06
N GLU A 292 14.27 -22.82 14.29
CA GLU A 292 14.31 -24.20 14.76
C GLU A 292 12.98 -24.87 14.42
N LEU A 293 13.06 -26.04 13.78
CA LEU A 293 11.85 -26.77 13.41
C LEU A 293 11.17 -27.30 14.67
N SER A 294 9.90 -26.98 14.87
CA SER A 294 9.11 -27.43 16.04
C SER A 294 8.45 -28.80 15.87
N GLN A 295 8.66 -29.45 14.71
CA GLN A 295 8.11 -30.76 14.37
C GLN A 295 9.20 -31.62 13.79
N GLU A 296 9.30 -32.88 14.27
CA GLU A 296 10.30 -33.83 13.85
C GLU A 296 10.15 -34.20 12.36
N LEU A 297 11.28 -34.28 11.67
CA LEU A 297 11.39 -34.80 10.30
C LEU A 297 11.64 -36.31 10.35
N ALA A 298 11.14 -37.03 9.35
CA ALA A 298 11.48 -38.42 9.16
C ALA A 298 12.94 -38.58 8.69
N SER A 299 13.59 -39.67 9.10
CA SER A 299 14.92 -40.05 8.60
C SER A 299 14.92 -40.17 7.08
N GLY A 300 15.95 -39.65 6.42
CA GLY A 300 16.15 -39.55 4.98
C GLY A 300 16.29 -38.14 4.48
N ASP A 301 16.25 -37.95 3.17
CA ASP A 301 16.39 -36.65 2.51
C ASP A 301 15.20 -35.74 2.87
N TYR A 302 15.48 -34.48 3.09
CA TYR A 302 14.45 -33.43 3.21
C TYR A 302 14.82 -32.20 2.38
N SER A 303 13.83 -31.46 1.96
CA SER A 303 13.98 -30.20 1.24
C SER A 303 13.35 -29.04 1.99
N VAL A 304 13.99 -27.89 1.87
CA VAL A 304 13.51 -26.61 2.40
C VAL A 304 13.35 -25.67 1.22
N GLU A 305 12.22 -25.01 1.11
CA GLU A 305 11.99 -23.84 0.28
C GLU A 305 11.72 -22.66 1.20
N ALA A 306 12.49 -21.60 1.07
CA ALA A 306 12.28 -20.34 1.81
C ALA A 306 11.87 -19.25 0.85
N GLU A 307 10.83 -18.50 1.22
CA GLU A 307 10.27 -17.39 0.42
C GLU A 307 10.25 -16.12 1.25
N VAL A 308 10.54 -14.99 0.57
CA VAL A 308 10.48 -13.64 1.12
C VAL A 308 9.82 -12.70 0.13
N SER A 309 9.09 -11.70 0.65
CA SER A 309 8.57 -10.59 -0.15
C SER A 309 8.99 -9.27 0.48
N ASP A 310 9.32 -8.28 -0.37
CA ASP A 310 9.59 -6.91 0.06
C ASP A 310 8.29 -6.12 0.36
N ALA A 311 8.43 -4.83 0.66
CA ALA A 311 7.30 -3.94 0.95
C ALA A 311 6.45 -3.62 -0.30
N ALA A 312 7.05 -3.67 -1.49
CA ALA A 312 6.38 -3.44 -2.76
C ALA A 312 5.60 -4.66 -3.26
N GLY A 313 5.86 -5.85 -2.70
CA GLY A 313 5.24 -7.12 -3.07
C GLY A 313 6.03 -7.94 -4.08
N ASN A 314 7.30 -7.59 -4.38
CA ASN A 314 8.18 -8.46 -5.14
C ASN A 314 8.63 -9.63 -4.25
N SER A 315 8.74 -10.82 -4.82
CA SER A 315 9.07 -12.04 -4.08
C SER A 315 10.28 -12.74 -4.65
N ALA A 316 11.02 -13.42 -3.78
CA ALA A 316 12.09 -14.33 -4.13
C ALA A 316 12.03 -15.60 -3.29
N SER A 317 12.54 -16.70 -3.82
CA SER A 317 12.66 -17.98 -3.11
C SER A 317 14.00 -18.63 -3.37
N ASP A 318 14.44 -19.44 -2.40
CA ASP A 318 15.61 -20.31 -2.52
C ASP A 318 15.32 -21.68 -1.90
N THR A 319 16.05 -22.70 -2.36
CA THR A 319 15.86 -24.09 -1.93
C THR A 319 17.16 -24.72 -1.52
N ALA A 320 17.11 -25.52 -0.44
CA ALA A 320 18.21 -26.35 -0.01
C ALA A 320 17.72 -27.76 0.34
N THR A 321 18.64 -28.74 0.33
CA THR A 321 18.36 -30.13 0.73
C THR A 321 19.34 -30.56 1.81
N GLY A 322 18.86 -31.33 2.79
CA GLY A 322 19.66 -31.92 3.85
C GLY A 322 19.26 -33.39 4.09
N ILE A 323 19.94 -34.03 5.00
CA ILE A 323 19.71 -35.45 5.36
C ILE A 323 19.51 -35.54 6.88
N ILE A 324 18.41 -36.17 7.29
CA ILE A 324 18.22 -36.61 8.68
C ILE A 324 18.61 -38.10 8.73
N ASP A 325 19.68 -38.43 9.46
CA ASP A 325 20.08 -39.79 9.73
C ASP A 325 20.05 -40.07 11.23
N THR A 326 19.12 -40.91 11.66
CA THR A 326 18.95 -41.33 13.06
C THR A 326 19.46 -42.73 13.35
N SER A 327 20.13 -43.33 12.37
CA SER A 327 20.61 -44.72 12.45
C SER A 327 22.10 -44.74 12.76
N GLY A 328 22.48 -45.17 13.96
CA GLY A 328 23.90 -45.33 14.27
C GLY A 328 24.54 -46.46 13.44
N PRO A 329 25.86 -46.36 13.18
CA PRO A 329 26.58 -47.41 12.43
C PRO A 329 26.56 -48.73 13.17
N SER A 330 26.58 -49.83 12.42
CA SER A 330 26.75 -51.17 13.01
C SER A 330 28.17 -51.28 13.60
N LEU A 331 28.29 -52.02 14.73
CA LEU A 331 29.57 -52.26 15.38
C LEU A 331 29.59 -53.68 15.93
N THR A 332 30.64 -54.43 15.60
CA THR A 332 30.93 -55.71 16.22
C THR A 332 32.28 -55.67 16.91
N VAL A 333 32.44 -56.44 17.97
CA VAL A 333 33.68 -56.58 18.72
C VAL A 333 34.03 -58.05 18.85
N ASN A 334 35.28 -58.40 18.56
CA ASN A 334 35.79 -59.77 18.59
C ASN A 334 37.11 -59.80 19.39
N PHE A 335 37.16 -60.63 20.43
CA PHE A 335 38.33 -60.97 21.23
C PHE A 335 38.07 -62.25 22.01
N ASP A 336 39.12 -62.88 22.53
CA ASP A 336 38.99 -63.99 23.47
C ASP A 336 38.55 -63.51 24.84
N THR A 337 37.44 -64.02 25.38
CA THR A 337 36.87 -63.58 26.66
C THR A 337 37.76 -63.92 27.85
N VAL A 338 38.70 -64.89 27.71
CA VAL A 338 39.73 -65.23 28.69
C VAL A 338 41.05 -65.42 27.92
N THR A 339 42.08 -64.71 28.40
CA THR A 339 43.40 -64.72 27.74
C THR A 339 44.51 -64.71 28.76
N ASN A 340 45.70 -65.22 28.39
CA ASN A 340 46.95 -65.02 29.09
C ASN A 340 47.88 -64.00 28.43
N ASP A 341 47.42 -63.37 27.32
CA ASP A 341 48.11 -62.28 26.67
C ASP A 341 47.76 -60.97 27.36
N SER A 342 48.75 -60.25 27.94
CA SER A 342 48.51 -59.00 28.62
C SER A 342 48.20 -57.84 27.67
N THR A 343 48.38 -58.00 26.37
CA THR A 343 48.11 -57.02 25.31
C THR A 343 47.30 -57.65 24.15
N PRO A 344 46.13 -58.20 24.41
CA PRO A 344 45.35 -58.94 23.37
C PRO A 344 44.88 -57.99 22.28
N THR A 345 44.90 -58.44 21.04
CA THR A 345 44.31 -57.70 19.92
C THR A 345 42.81 -57.73 20.04
N ILE A 346 42.18 -56.53 20.10
CA ILE A 346 40.74 -56.31 20.03
C ILE A 346 40.43 -55.92 18.61
N SER A 347 39.47 -56.56 17.96
CA SER A 347 39.14 -56.32 16.57
C SER A 347 37.62 -56.38 16.35
N GLY A 348 37.14 -55.96 15.17
CA GLY A 348 35.75 -56.05 14.83
C GLY A 348 35.44 -55.53 13.44
N THR A 349 34.16 -55.28 13.22
CA THR A 349 33.66 -54.70 11.96
C THR A 349 32.73 -53.57 12.27
N SER A 350 32.66 -52.57 11.35
CA SER A 350 31.68 -51.53 11.32
C SER A 350 31.33 -51.19 9.86
N ASP A 351 30.11 -50.74 9.62
CA ASP A 351 29.69 -50.17 8.33
C ASP A 351 29.88 -48.63 8.25
N ALA A 352 30.46 -48.03 9.29
CA ALA A 352 30.88 -46.62 9.21
C ALA A 352 31.89 -46.39 8.08
N ASP A 353 31.94 -45.17 7.57
CA ASP A 353 32.83 -44.83 6.47
C ASP A 353 34.29 -45.14 6.74
N VAL A 354 35.04 -45.47 5.66
CA VAL A 354 36.48 -45.72 5.74
C VAL A 354 37.22 -44.56 6.35
N GLY A 355 38.00 -44.79 7.41
CA GLY A 355 38.73 -43.77 8.14
C GLY A 355 37.97 -43.24 9.35
N THR A 356 36.71 -43.61 9.56
CA THR A 356 35.96 -43.26 10.77
C THR A 356 36.69 -43.82 12.01
N SER A 357 36.81 -42.98 13.04
CA SER A 357 37.51 -43.32 14.26
C SER A 357 36.69 -44.30 15.13
N ILE A 358 37.33 -45.40 15.53
CA ILE A 358 36.82 -46.29 16.58
C ILE A 358 37.56 -45.95 17.89
N THR A 359 36.80 -45.71 18.95
CA THR A 359 37.35 -45.51 20.30
C THR A 359 37.12 -46.74 21.13
N VAL A 360 38.20 -47.25 21.77
CA VAL A 360 38.16 -48.38 22.67
C VAL A 360 38.63 -47.94 24.06
N VAL A 361 37.78 -48.05 25.05
CA VAL A 361 38.09 -47.78 26.45
C VAL A 361 38.14 -49.10 27.20
N ILE A 362 39.28 -49.41 27.80
CA ILE A 362 39.46 -50.57 28.63
C ILE A 362 39.55 -50.11 30.10
N THR A 363 38.67 -50.65 30.96
CA THR A 363 38.60 -50.29 32.37
C THR A 363 38.86 -51.55 33.22
N ASP A 364 39.87 -51.49 34.08
CA ASP A 364 40.18 -52.59 35.01
C ASP A 364 39.23 -52.61 36.21
N GLU A 365 39.32 -53.64 37.04
CA GLU A 365 38.51 -53.78 38.28
C GLU A 365 38.72 -52.69 39.33
N ASN A 366 39.80 -51.92 39.24
CA ASN A 366 40.10 -50.76 40.09
C ASN A 366 39.62 -49.44 39.54
N GLY A 367 38.99 -49.44 38.34
CA GLY A 367 38.49 -48.26 37.64
C GLY A 367 39.60 -47.50 36.91
N VAL A 368 40.76 -48.08 36.62
CA VAL A 368 41.82 -47.47 35.81
C VAL A 368 41.49 -47.67 34.34
N GLU A 369 41.42 -46.60 33.58
CA GLU A 369 41.05 -46.59 32.17
C GLU A 369 42.27 -46.45 31.26
N GLN A 370 42.24 -47.20 30.17
CA GLN A 370 43.12 -47.04 29.01
C GLN A 370 42.28 -46.78 27.77
N THR A 371 42.44 -45.57 27.16
CA THR A 371 41.74 -45.20 25.92
C THR A 371 42.61 -45.41 24.70
N LEU A 372 42.14 -46.16 23.73
CA LEU A 372 42.77 -46.48 22.45
C LEU A 372 41.94 -45.95 21.31
N SER A 373 42.55 -45.68 20.16
CA SER A 373 41.85 -45.28 18.94
C SER A 373 42.41 -46.00 17.74
N THR A 374 41.55 -46.41 16.84
CA THR A 374 41.85 -46.99 15.52
C THR A 374 40.88 -46.45 14.51
N THR A 375 40.91 -46.92 13.27
CA THR A 375 39.99 -46.46 12.19
C THR A 375 39.44 -47.65 11.44
N VAL A 376 38.25 -47.47 10.85
CA VAL A 376 37.61 -48.43 9.94
C VAL A 376 38.42 -48.52 8.64
N ASP A 377 38.80 -49.73 8.22
CA ASP A 377 39.54 -49.98 7.00
C ASP A 377 38.61 -50.07 5.74
N ALA A 378 39.21 -50.22 4.56
CA ALA A 378 38.46 -50.31 3.29
C ALA A 378 37.51 -51.54 3.18
N ASN A 379 37.62 -52.52 4.10
CA ASN A 379 36.77 -53.72 4.14
C ASN A 379 35.75 -53.64 5.29
N GLY A 380 35.68 -52.51 6.01
CA GLY A 380 34.84 -52.38 7.18
C GLY A 380 35.39 -52.99 8.47
N ASN A 381 36.70 -53.41 8.50
CA ASN A 381 37.32 -54.00 9.67
C ASN A 381 38.06 -52.89 10.48
N TRP A 382 38.24 -53.15 11.76
CA TRP A 382 39.09 -52.39 12.66
C TRP A 382 39.82 -53.30 13.64
N GLU A 383 41.00 -52.92 14.06
CA GLU A 383 41.77 -53.61 15.09
C GLU A 383 42.60 -52.62 15.91
N VAL A 384 42.82 -52.95 17.17
CA VAL A 384 43.68 -52.22 18.07
C VAL A 384 44.27 -53.14 19.12
N THR A 385 45.54 -52.84 19.50
CA THR A 385 46.23 -53.60 20.56
C THR A 385 46.55 -52.60 21.69
N PRO A 386 46.27 -52.98 22.99
CA PRO A 386 46.65 -52.17 24.12
C PRO A 386 48.16 -51.90 24.14
N GLN A 387 48.51 -50.64 24.50
CA GLN A 387 49.91 -50.23 24.55
C GLN A 387 50.55 -50.47 25.93
N THR A 388 49.69 -50.71 26.92
CA THR A 388 50.09 -51.05 28.30
C THR A 388 49.38 -52.36 28.63
N ASP A 389 50.06 -53.19 29.45
CA ASP A 389 49.51 -54.47 29.87
C ASP A 389 48.17 -54.27 30.61
N LEU A 390 47.19 -55.12 30.33
CA LEU A 390 45.99 -55.24 31.09
C LEU A 390 46.28 -55.75 32.52
N ASN A 391 45.47 -55.33 33.45
CA ASN A 391 45.54 -55.84 34.81
C ASN A 391 44.94 -57.24 34.90
N GLU A 392 45.53 -58.09 35.82
CA GLU A 392 45.04 -59.41 36.13
C GLU A 392 43.56 -59.32 36.59
N GLY A 393 42.72 -60.23 36.10
CA GLY A 393 41.29 -60.25 36.39
C GLY A 393 40.41 -59.72 35.28
N GLU A 394 39.21 -59.27 35.66
CA GLU A 394 38.20 -58.82 34.71
C GLU A 394 38.49 -57.37 34.27
N ASN A 395 38.53 -57.14 32.96
CA ASN A 395 38.64 -55.79 32.35
C ASN A 395 37.41 -55.58 31.49
N THR A 396 36.72 -54.47 31.66
CA THR A 396 35.60 -54.03 30.82
C THR A 396 36.13 -53.38 29.54
N ILE A 397 35.64 -53.76 28.38
CA ILE A 397 35.96 -53.12 27.09
C ILE A 397 34.71 -52.45 26.58
N GLU A 398 34.78 -51.13 26.40
CA GLU A 398 33.76 -50.28 25.75
C GLU A 398 34.32 -49.82 24.42
N VAL A 399 33.61 -50.16 23.33
CA VAL A 399 33.98 -49.74 21.98
C VAL A 399 32.88 -48.86 21.42
N SER A 400 33.22 -47.71 20.90
CA SER A 400 32.29 -46.76 20.31
C SER A 400 32.73 -46.26 18.94
N VAL A 401 31.75 -46.03 18.07
CA VAL A 401 31.91 -45.40 16.74
C VAL A 401 30.77 -44.47 16.47
N SER A 402 31.06 -43.32 15.83
CA SER A 402 30.04 -42.35 15.42
C SER A 402 30.11 -42.16 13.91
N ASP A 403 28.92 -41.97 13.29
CA ASP A 403 28.81 -41.59 11.89
C ASP A 403 28.93 -40.06 11.67
N GLU A 404 28.76 -39.61 10.43
CA GLU A 404 28.79 -38.19 10.05
C GLU A 404 27.61 -37.41 10.63
N ALA A 405 26.46 -38.05 10.80
CA ALA A 405 25.28 -37.44 11.40
C ALA A 405 25.38 -37.24 12.92
N GLY A 406 26.41 -37.89 13.57
CA GLY A 406 26.63 -37.82 15.03
C GLY A 406 25.93 -38.94 15.80
N ASN A 407 25.36 -39.95 15.11
CA ASN A 407 24.85 -41.13 15.81
C ASN A 407 26.00 -41.96 16.33
N THR A 408 25.93 -42.41 17.60
CA THR A 408 26.99 -43.21 18.22
C THR A 408 26.44 -44.61 18.59
N THR A 409 27.16 -45.61 18.12
CA THR A 409 26.93 -46.99 18.58
C THR A 409 28.02 -47.39 19.54
N THR A 410 27.64 -47.98 20.68
CA THR A 410 28.54 -48.46 21.72
C THR A 410 28.27 -49.94 21.98
N VAL A 411 29.36 -50.73 22.06
CA VAL A 411 29.33 -52.12 22.48
C VAL A 411 30.20 -52.28 23.69
N THR A 412 29.69 -52.90 24.74
CA THR A 412 30.42 -53.21 25.98
C THR A 412 30.51 -54.70 26.19
N ASP A 413 31.71 -55.20 26.47
CA ASP A 413 31.99 -56.60 26.78
C ASP A 413 33.13 -56.71 27.82
N THR A 414 33.48 -57.90 28.27
CA THR A 414 34.52 -58.12 29.28
C THR A 414 35.56 -59.13 28.83
N ILE A 415 36.81 -58.86 29.16
CA ILE A 415 37.93 -59.77 28.97
C ILE A 415 38.59 -60.10 30.32
N THR A 416 38.83 -61.35 30.59
CA THR A 416 39.53 -61.77 31.80
C THR A 416 40.98 -62.12 31.43
N LEU A 417 41.93 -61.37 32.01
CA LEU A 417 43.33 -61.71 31.95
C LEU A 417 43.67 -62.68 33.10
N ASP A 418 44.19 -63.91 32.75
CA ASP A 418 44.67 -64.89 33.69
C ASP A 418 46.06 -65.37 33.23
N THR A 419 47.10 -64.81 33.85
CA THR A 419 48.50 -65.14 33.55
C THR A 419 49.03 -66.20 34.55
N GLN A 420 48.19 -66.65 35.47
CA GLN A 420 48.64 -67.58 36.49
C GLN A 420 48.57 -69.05 36.02
N ALA A 421 49.71 -69.64 36.08
CA ALA A 421 49.77 -71.05 35.72
C ALA A 421 49.09 -71.94 36.83
N PRO A 422 48.31 -72.92 36.49
CA PRO A 422 47.72 -73.86 37.43
C PRO A 422 48.76 -74.56 38.28
N ILE A 423 48.52 -74.68 39.59
CA ILE A 423 49.38 -75.41 40.53
C ILE A 423 49.15 -76.92 40.35
N LEU A 424 50.18 -77.59 39.81
CA LEU A 424 50.17 -79.03 39.71
C LEU A 424 50.98 -79.61 40.89
N THR A 425 50.36 -80.29 41.79
CA THR A 425 51.01 -81.10 42.83
C THR A 425 50.96 -82.53 42.55
N ILE A 426 52.13 -83.24 42.47
CA ILE A 426 52.21 -84.66 42.36
C ILE A 426 52.38 -85.21 43.80
N GLN A 427 51.40 -85.93 44.30
CA GLN A 427 51.57 -86.64 45.57
C GLN A 427 52.62 -87.78 45.38
N ASN A 428 53.54 -87.81 46.32
CA ASN A 428 54.57 -88.85 46.31
C ASN A 428 53.94 -90.24 46.35
N VAL A 429 54.08 -90.91 45.27
CA VAL A 429 53.70 -92.40 45.22
C VAL A 429 54.78 -93.15 45.95
N GLY A 430 54.46 -93.46 47.22
CA GLY A 430 55.36 -94.25 48.07
C GLY A 430 55.89 -95.49 47.31
N ASP A 431 57.10 -95.86 47.67
CA ASP A 431 57.75 -97.05 47.09
C ASP A 431 56.79 -98.27 47.03
N VAL A 432 56.46 -98.66 45.81
CA VAL A 432 55.79 -99.96 45.55
C VAL A 432 56.90 -100.98 45.47
N SER A 433 57.08 -101.66 46.51
CA SER A 433 57.87 -102.85 46.48
C SER A 433 57.07 -103.98 45.81
N ASP A 434 57.36 -104.25 44.55
CA ASP A 434 56.86 -105.46 43.87
C ASP A 434 57.49 -106.68 44.48
N LEU A 435 56.64 -107.57 44.82
CA LEU A 435 56.94 -109.01 44.98
C LEU A 435 56.34 -109.75 43.84
#